data_add2e20ef92348ef3a3f099909ecfcbb
#
_entry.id   add2e20ef92348ef3a3f099909ecfcbb
#
_cell.length_a   1.000
_cell.length_b   1.000
_cell.length_c   1.000
_cell.angle_alpha   90.00
_cell.angle_beta   90.00
_cell.angle_gamma   90.00
#
_symmetry.space_group_name_H-M   'P 1'
#
loop_
_entity.id
_entity.type
_entity.pdbx_description
1 polymer ?
#
loop_
_entity_poly.entity_id
_entity_poly.type
_entity_poly.pdbx_seq_one_letter_code
_entity_poly.pdbx_strand_id
1 'polypeptide(L)'
;MIVLVLNCGSSSIKYKLFDMTSGEVMAQGGIEKIGLPGAFLKLTDKDGKKVVLEKEMPGHKEGIEFILSILTDKTYGCIKEYNEIDAVGHRVVHGGEKFASSVKIDRDVINKVIECSDLAPLHNPANLKGIDAMEALIPGIPQVAVFDTAFHQTMPAKAYMYGLPYEMYTKYGVRRYGFHGTSHRYVSRRACEILGVPYEEQKIITAHVGNGGSIAAVDHGKCVDTSMGLTPVEGLLMGTRCGDVDAGALSFIMEKEGLDGHGLSDLINKKSGVAGLVGGSSDMRDLEAAVEAGDERATMVLDVYNYRIKKYIGAYAAAMGGCDILVWTGGVGENQWATRRVVCENMEYMGMKIDVEKNEGMRGEEMVISTPDSKVTIIVVPTDEEYMIAADTMDILGK
;
A
#
# COMPACT_ATOMS: atom_id res chain seq x y z
N MET A 1 4.32 -12.50 22.50
CA MET A 1 3.59 -13.12 21.39
C MET A 1 4.40 -12.95 20.12
N ILE A 2 4.72 -14.05 19.47
CA ILE A 2 5.48 -14.06 18.21
C ILE A 2 4.50 -14.17 17.05
N VAL A 3 4.48 -13.16 16.17
CA VAL A 3 3.56 -13.06 15.03
C VAL A 3 4.35 -13.09 13.73
N LEU A 4 4.03 -14.04 12.86
CA LEU A 4 4.53 -14.06 11.49
C LEU A 4 3.57 -13.27 10.58
N VAL A 5 4.06 -12.27 9.88
CA VAL A 5 3.30 -11.52 8.88
C VAL A 5 3.70 -11.99 7.50
N LEU A 6 2.71 -12.31 6.67
CA LEU A 6 2.88 -12.74 5.28
C LEU A 6 2.13 -11.83 4.31
N ASN A 7 2.81 -11.46 3.24
CA ASN A 7 2.24 -10.76 2.09
C ASN A 7 2.58 -11.57 0.82
N CYS A 8 1.61 -12.38 0.38
CA CYS A 8 1.75 -13.29 -0.76
C CYS A 8 1.25 -12.62 -2.04
N GLY A 9 2.18 -12.26 -2.92
CA GLY A 9 1.89 -11.84 -4.30
C GLY A 9 1.85 -13.02 -5.28
N SER A 10 1.59 -12.77 -6.56
CA SER A 10 1.49 -13.83 -7.59
C SER A 10 2.77 -14.65 -7.75
N SER A 11 3.93 -14.02 -7.63
CA SER A 11 5.25 -14.66 -7.79
C SER A 11 6.25 -14.26 -6.69
N SER A 12 5.76 -13.73 -5.57
CA SER A 12 6.61 -13.28 -4.46
C SER A 12 5.92 -13.48 -3.11
N ILE A 13 6.71 -13.60 -2.05
CA ILE A 13 6.23 -13.56 -0.66
C ILE A 13 7.16 -12.64 0.11
N LYS A 14 6.59 -11.64 0.79
CA LYS A 14 7.32 -10.87 1.81
C LYS A 14 6.91 -11.37 3.19
N TYR A 15 7.86 -11.39 4.12
CA TYR A 15 7.58 -11.79 5.49
C TYR A 15 8.32 -10.92 6.50
N LYS A 16 7.70 -10.74 7.67
CA LYS A 16 8.33 -10.25 8.90
C LYS A 16 7.86 -11.09 10.08
N LEU A 17 8.78 -11.40 10.98
CA LEU A 17 8.49 -12.05 12.26
C LEU A 17 8.69 -11.02 13.37
N PHE A 18 7.66 -10.81 14.18
CA PHE A 18 7.66 -9.85 15.27
C PHE A 18 7.59 -10.55 16.63
N ASP A 19 8.37 -10.06 17.60
CA ASP A 19 7.98 -10.21 19.00
C ASP A 19 7.12 -9.02 19.42
N MET A 20 5.82 -9.25 19.51
CA MET A 20 4.84 -8.20 19.84
C MET A 20 4.89 -7.78 21.31
N THR A 21 5.67 -8.45 22.16
CA THR A 21 5.89 -8.04 23.56
C THR A 21 6.87 -6.89 23.63
N SER A 22 7.91 -6.91 22.79
CA SER A 22 8.92 -5.84 22.69
C SER A 22 8.68 -4.90 21.52
N GLY A 23 7.86 -5.31 20.52
CA GLY A 23 7.71 -4.62 19.23
C GLY A 23 8.89 -4.85 18.29
N GLU A 24 9.79 -5.77 18.60
CA GLU A 24 11.00 -6.02 17.82
C GLU A 24 10.74 -6.85 16.58
N VAL A 25 11.37 -6.48 15.47
CA VAL A 25 11.44 -7.30 14.25
C VAL A 25 12.55 -8.35 14.43
N MET A 26 12.16 -9.61 14.66
CA MET A 26 13.08 -10.73 14.84
C MET A 26 13.70 -11.20 13.53
N ALA A 27 12.95 -11.17 12.43
CA ALA A 27 13.41 -11.55 11.10
C ALA A 27 12.57 -10.87 10.02
N GLN A 28 13.17 -10.60 8.87
CA GLN A 28 12.46 -10.09 7.70
C GLN A 28 13.13 -10.51 6.40
N GLY A 29 12.32 -10.64 5.36
CA GLY A 29 12.84 -10.99 4.05
C GLY A 29 11.75 -11.12 3.00
N GLY A 30 12.14 -11.64 1.85
CA GLY A 30 11.20 -11.88 0.76
C GLY A 30 11.71 -12.89 -0.25
N ILE A 31 10.79 -13.64 -0.80
CA ILE A 31 11.02 -14.56 -1.90
C ILE A 31 10.55 -13.89 -3.18
N GLU A 32 11.34 -14.04 -4.23
CA GLU A 32 11.05 -13.57 -5.58
C GLU A 32 11.07 -14.73 -6.58
N LYS A 33 10.33 -14.56 -7.68
CA LYS A 33 10.23 -15.51 -8.79
C LYS A 33 9.66 -16.88 -8.44
N ILE A 34 8.70 -16.94 -7.51
CA ILE A 34 7.97 -18.20 -7.21
C ILE A 34 7.30 -18.71 -8.50
N GLY A 35 7.47 -20.01 -8.79
CA GLY A 35 6.95 -20.65 -10.00
C GLY A 35 7.74 -20.33 -11.28
N LEU A 36 8.85 -19.61 -11.18
CA LEU A 36 9.73 -19.22 -12.28
C LEU A 36 11.16 -19.72 -12.01
N PRO A 37 11.97 -19.93 -13.07
CA PRO A 37 13.37 -20.30 -12.91
C PRO A 37 14.19 -19.25 -12.17
N GLY A 38 15.08 -19.71 -11.28
CA GLY A 38 15.96 -18.83 -10.52
C GLY A 38 15.26 -18.10 -9.38
N ALA A 39 14.35 -18.79 -8.70
CA ALA A 39 13.72 -18.29 -7.49
C ALA A 39 14.76 -18.14 -6.37
N PHE A 40 14.61 -17.13 -5.54
CA PHE A 40 15.52 -16.85 -4.43
C PHE A 40 14.82 -16.16 -3.27
N LEU A 41 15.41 -16.30 -2.08
CA LEU A 41 15.04 -15.58 -0.89
C LEU A 41 16.10 -14.52 -0.57
N LYS A 42 15.66 -13.29 -0.31
CA LYS A 42 16.48 -12.21 0.27
C LYS A 42 16.10 -12.06 1.72
N LEU A 43 17.08 -11.96 2.59
CA LEU A 43 16.90 -11.65 4.00
C LEU A 43 17.97 -10.66 4.49
N THR A 44 17.72 -10.06 5.62
CA THR A 44 18.74 -9.32 6.39
C THR A 44 19.05 -10.16 7.62
N ASP A 45 20.31 -10.53 7.79
CA ASP A 45 20.74 -11.34 8.94
C ASP A 45 20.83 -10.47 10.22
N LYS A 46 21.11 -11.12 11.35
CA LYS A 46 21.27 -10.47 12.67
C LYS A 46 22.37 -9.40 12.74
N ASP A 47 23.32 -9.44 11.81
CA ASP A 47 24.43 -8.48 11.72
C ASP A 47 24.11 -7.34 10.71
N GLY A 48 22.85 -7.29 10.20
CA GLY A 48 22.40 -6.30 9.22
C GLY A 48 22.85 -6.55 7.79
N LYS A 49 23.47 -7.70 7.52
CA LYS A 49 23.98 -8.04 6.19
C LYS A 49 22.87 -8.63 5.32
N LYS A 50 22.78 -8.16 4.07
CA LYS A 50 21.85 -8.71 3.08
C LYS A 50 22.40 -10.04 2.55
N VAL A 51 21.60 -11.08 2.62
CA VAL A 51 21.88 -12.44 2.15
C VAL A 51 20.88 -12.82 1.07
N VAL A 52 21.34 -13.50 0.03
CA VAL A 52 20.51 -14.06 -1.03
C VAL A 52 20.73 -15.56 -1.07
N LEU A 53 19.65 -16.32 -0.95
CA LEU A 53 19.65 -17.79 -0.96
C LEU A 53 18.81 -18.26 -2.15
N GLU A 54 19.46 -18.90 -3.11
CA GLU A 54 18.81 -19.45 -4.29
C GLU A 54 18.22 -20.82 -3.96
N LYS A 55 16.95 -21.02 -4.34
CA LYS A 55 16.26 -22.30 -4.24
C LYS A 55 15.08 -22.28 -5.21
N GLU A 56 14.89 -23.34 -5.97
CA GLU A 56 13.69 -23.48 -6.80
C GLU A 56 12.46 -23.69 -5.93
N MET A 57 11.44 -22.88 -6.18
CA MET A 57 10.18 -22.84 -5.43
C MET A 57 9.02 -22.87 -6.42
N PRO A 58 8.45 -24.06 -6.71
CA PRO A 58 7.38 -24.21 -7.69
C PRO A 58 6.05 -23.55 -7.27
N GLY A 59 5.87 -23.30 -5.98
CA GLY A 59 4.64 -22.69 -5.45
C GLY A 59 4.83 -21.97 -4.13
N HIS A 60 3.75 -21.36 -3.64
CA HIS A 60 3.75 -20.62 -2.39
C HIS A 60 4.01 -21.52 -1.17
N LYS A 61 3.54 -22.77 -1.19
CA LYS A 61 3.78 -23.72 -0.11
C LYS A 61 5.27 -23.95 0.09
N GLU A 62 6.01 -24.27 -0.97
CA GLU A 62 7.46 -24.48 -0.92
C GLU A 62 8.20 -23.19 -0.53
N GLY A 63 7.68 -22.02 -0.94
CA GLY A 63 8.21 -20.73 -0.52
C GLY A 63 8.06 -20.50 0.99
N ILE A 64 6.88 -20.74 1.54
CA ILE A 64 6.63 -20.59 2.99
C ILE A 64 7.40 -21.65 3.78
N GLU A 65 7.46 -22.90 3.31
CA GLU A 65 8.28 -23.93 3.91
C GLU A 65 9.76 -23.52 3.98
N PHE A 66 10.26 -22.87 2.92
CA PHE A 66 11.61 -22.35 2.92
C PHE A 66 11.80 -21.21 3.93
N ILE A 67 10.84 -20.26 4.02
CA ILE A 67 10.87 -19.20 5.05
C ILE A 67 10.93 -19.82 6.44
N LEU A 68 10.06 -20.77 6.76
CA LEU A 68 10.03 -21.45 8.07
C LEU A 68 11.35 -22.15 8.36
N SER A 69 11.96 -22.83 7.36
CA SER A 69 13.27 -23.48 7.52
C SER A 69 14.38 -22.47 7.81
N ILE A 70 14.34 -21.27 7.25
CA ILE A 70 15.30 -20.20 7.53
C ILE A 70 15.08 -19.62 8.93
N LEU A 71 13.83 -19.43 9.37
CA LEU A 71 13.54 -18.93 10.71
C LEU A 71 14.08 -19.83 11.83
N THR A 72 14.24 -21.14 11.56
CA THR A 72 14.79 -22.15 12.49
C THR A 72 16.23 -22.56 12.17
N ASP A 73 16.86 -21.98 11.15
CA ASP A 73 18.22 -22.29 10.74
C ASP A 73 19.25 -21.88 11.81
N LYS A 74 20.34 -22.64 11.94
CA LYS A 74 21.38 -22.36 12.94
C LYS A 74 22.14 -21.05 12.69
N THR A 75 22.22 -20.61 11.43
CA THR A 75 22.96 -19.41 11.01
C THR A 75 22.08 -18.18 10.93
N TYR A 76 20.89 -18.32 10.36
CA TYR A 76 19.99 -17.22 10.04
C TYR A 76 18.76 -17.15 10.93
N GLY A 77 18.46 -18.23 11.65
CA GLY A 77 17.24 -18.37 12.43
C GLY A 77 17.22 -17.54 13.72
N CYS A 78 16.02 -17.22 14.15
CA CYS A 78 15.73 -16.46 15.36
C CYS A 78 14.80 -17.21 16.34
N ILE A 79 14.23 -18.34 15.91
CA ILE A 79 13.43 -19.27 16.73
C ILE A 79 14.01 -20.69 16.65
N LYS A 80 13.65 -21.54 17.61
CA LYS A 80 14.13 -22.93 17.64
C LYS A 80 13.19 -23.89 16.94
N GLU A 81 11.89 -23.65 17.06
CA GLU A 81 10.83 -24.51 16.56
C GLU A 81 9.66 -23.68 16.03
N TYR A 82 8.90 -24.21 15.08
CA TYR A 82 7.75 -23.54 14.49
C TYR A 82 6.62 -23.24 15.47
N ASN A 83 6.51 -24.02 16.54
CA ASN A 83 5.53 -23.86 17.62
C ASN A 83 5.78 -22.61 18.48
N GLU A 84 6.91 -21.93 18.33
CA GLU A 84 7.14 -20.62 18.93
C GLU A 84 6.36 -19.51 18.22
N ILE A 85 5.88 -19.74 16.99
CA ILE A 85 5.02 -18.79 16.28
C ILE A 85 3.60 -18.93 16.83
N ASP A 86 3.12 -17.89 17.50
CA ASP A 86 1.80 -17.88 18.14
C ASP A 86 0.65 -17.65 17.16
N ALA A 87 0.89 -16.91 16.08
CA ALA A 87 -0.13 -16.55 15.09
C ALA A 87 0.47 -16.06 13.78
N VAL A 88 -0.37 -16.03 12.74
CA VAL A 88 -0.01 -15.50 11.42
C VAL A 88 -0.99 -14.40 11.00
N GLY A 89 -0.45 -13.25 10.63
CA GLY A 89 -1.18 -12.17 9.96
C GLY A 89 -0.98 -12.22 8.45
N HIS A 90 -2.07 -12.21 7.70
CA HIS A 90 -2.03 -12.19 6.24
C HIS A 90 -2.54 -10.87 5.68
N ARG A 91 -1.77 -10.24 4.82
CA ARG A 91 -2.32 -9.20 3.96
C ARG A 91 -3.22 -9.85 2.92
N VAL A 92 -4.47 -9.39 2.83
CA VAL A 92 -5.43 -9.74 1.78
C VAL A 92 -5.81 -8.47 1.05
N VAL A 93 -5.68 -8.47 -0.28
CA VAL A 93 -5.81 -7.22 -1.05
C VAL A 93 -7.25 -6.72 -1.08
N HIS A 94 -8.24 -7.58 -1.31
CA HIS A 94 -9.61 -7.14 -1.52
C HIS A 94 -10.62 -7.90 -0.65
N GLY A 95 -11.29 -7.18 0.22
CA GLY A 95 -12.36 -7.70 1.08
C GLY A 95 -13.78 -7.42 0.58
N GLY A 96 -13.92 -6.70 -0.55
CA GLY A 96 -15.22 -6.26 -1.05
C GLY A 96 -15.96 -5.40 -0.02
N GLU A 97 -17.27 -5.48 -0.02
CA GLU A 97 -18.14 -4.89 1.03
C GLU A 97 -18.33 -5.85 2.23
N LYS A 98 -17.71 -7.03 2.19
CA LYS A 98 -17.89 -8.08 3.20
C LYS A 98 -17.04 -7.89 4.44
N PHE A 99 -15.93 -7.15 4.32
CA PHE A 99 -14.97 -6.93 5.38
C PHE A 99 -14.68 -5.44 5.58
N ALA A 100 -15.13 -4.91 6.72
CA ALA A 100 -14.85 -3.54 7.17
C ALA A 100 -13.75 -3.47 8.26
N SER A 101 -13.19 -4.61 8.64
CA SER A 101 -12.11 -4.74 9.61
C SER A 101 -11.32 -6.01 9.36
N SER A 102 -10.19 -6.14 10.04
CA SER A 102 -9.43 -7.38 10.10
C SER A 102 -10.21 -8.47 10.83
N VAL A 103 -10.06 -9.74 10.44
CA VAL A 103 -10.83 -10.85 10.99
C VAL A 103 -9.97 -12.09 11.19
N LYS A 104 -10.29 -12.90 12.21
CA LYS A 104 -9.74 -14.25 12.36
C LYS A 104 -10.24 -15.11 11.20
N ILE A 105 -9.31 -15.83 10.57
CA ILE A 105 -9.62 -16.69 9.43
C ILE A 105 -10.30 -17.97 9.90
N ASP A 106 -11.43 -18.24 9.29
CA ASP A 106 -12.17 -19.51 9.35
C ASP A 106 -12.66 -19.88 7.95
N ARG A 107 -13.43 -20.94 7.84
CA ARG A 107 -13.95 -21.41 6.55
C ARG A 107 -14.89 -20.41 5.87
N ASP A 108 -15.69 -19.69 6.64
CA ASP A 108 -16.60 -18.67 6.11
C ASP A 108 -15.83 -17.47 5.55
N VAL A 109 -14.80 -17.03 6.26
CA VAL A 109 -13.89 -15.97 5.80
C VAL A 109 -13.21 -16.38 4.49
N ILE A 110 -12.66 -17.60 4.39
CA ILE A 110 -12.04 -18.10 3.16
C ILE A 110 -13.03 -18.06 1.99
N ASN A 111 -14.26 -18.56 2.18
CA ASN A 111 -15.28 -18.53 1.14
C ASN A 111 -15.60 -17.11 0.66
N LYS A 112 -15.75 -16.16 1.59
CA LYS A 112 -15.99 -14.75 1.27
C LYS A 112 -14.81 -14.10 0.53
N VAL A 113 -13.56 -14.46 0.85
CA VAL A 113 -12.39 -13.98 0.10
C VAL A 113 -12.35 -14.57 -1.31
N ILE A 114 -12.76 -15.85 -1.47
CA ILE A 114 -12.90 -16.47 -2.81
C ILE A 114 -13.93 -15.70 -3.65
N GLU A 115 -15.09 -15.36 -3.07
CA GLU A 115 -16.13 -14.58 -3.77
C GLU A 115 -15.64 -13.16 -4.16
N CYS A 116 -14.73 -12.57 -3.39
CA CYS A 116 -14.11 -11.29 -3.72
C CYS A 116 -12.98 -11.40 -4.75
N SER A 117 -12.60 -12.60 -5.18
CA SER A 117 -11.47 -12.80 -6.10
C SER A 117 -11.74 -12.24 -7.50
N ASP A 118 -12.99 -12.14 -7.93
CA ASP A 118 -13.35 -11.48 -9.19
C ASP A 118 -13.00 -9.98 -9.19
N LEU A 119 -12.98 -9.34 -8.03
CA LEU A 119 -12.58 -7.95 -7.86
C LEU A 119 -11.05 -7.76 -7.83
N ALA A 120 -10.29 -8.80 -7.48
CA ALA A 120 -8.84 -8.80 -7.42
C ALA A 120 -8.24 -10.12 -7.93
N PRO A 121 -8.44 -10.49 -9.20
CA PRO A 121 -8.07 -11.81 -9.74
C PRO A 121 -6.56 -12.07 -9.75
N LEU A 122 -5.73 -11.03 -9.71
CA LEU A 122 -4.27 -11.15 -9.65
C LEU A 122 -3.72 -11.27 -8.23
N HIS A 123 -4.52 -10.97 -7.19
CA HIS A 123 -4.05 -10.85 -5.81
C HIS A 123 -4.70 -11.85 -4.85
N ASN A 124 -6.03 -11.85 -4.74
CA ASN A 124 -6.72 -12.69 -3.77
C ASN A 124 -6.40 -14.19 -3.90
N PRO A 125 -6.30 -14.78 -5.11
CA PRO A 125 -5.89 -16.18 -5.23
C PRO A 125 -4.50 -16.47 -4.67
N ALA A 126 -3.55 -15.54 -4.79
CA ALA A 126 -2.21 -15.69 -4.22
C ALA A 126 -2.24 -15.56 -2.68
N ASN A 127 -3.05 -14.64 -2.16
CA ASN A 127 -3.24 -14.50 -0.71
C ASN A 127 -3.83 -15.78 -0.10
N LEU A 128 -4.84 -16.38 -0.74
CA LEU A 128 -5.44 -17.65 -0.32
C LEU A 128 -4.42 -18.80 -0.31
N LYS A 129 -3.53 -18.88 -1.32
CA LYS A 129 -2.45 -19.89 -1.33
C LYS A 129 -1.52 -19.76 -0.11
N GLY A 130 -1.26 -18.54 0.35
CA GLY A 130 -0.49 -18.28 1.57
C GLY A 130 -1.19 -18.81 2.82
N ILE A 131 -2.49 -18.57 2.94
CA ILE A 131 -3.32 -19.04 4.05
C ILE A 131 -3.37 -20.59 4.08
N ASP A 132 -3.67 -21.19 2.92
CA ASP A 132 -3.72 -22.66 2.79
C ASP A 132 -2.37 -23.31 3.08
N ALA A 133 -1.27 -22.70 2.65
CA ALA A 133 0.07 -23.19 2.90
C ALA A 133 0.41 -23.18 4.40
N MET A 134 0.05 -22.11 5.12
CA MET A 134 0.28 -22.04 6.57
C MET A 134 -0.55 -23.09 7.32
N GLU A 135 -1.82 -23.30 6.96
CA GLU A 135 -2.63 -24.35 7.57
C GLU A 135 -2.07 -25.76 7.32
N ALA A 136 -1.49 -25.98 6.12
CA ALA A 136 -0.87 -27.26 5.78
C ALA A 136 0.47 -27.51 6.49
N LEU A 137 1.24 -26.46 6.77
CA LEU A 137 2.58 -26.55 7.38
C LEU A 137 2.54 -26.55 8.91
N ILE A 138 1.63 -25.75 9.49
CA ILE A 138 1.41 -25.64 10.94
C ILE A 138 -0.10 -25.73 11.19
N PRO A 139 -0.68 -26.94 11.19
CA PRO A 139 -2.12 -27.12 11.34
C PRO A 139 -2.67 -26.51 12.64
N GLY A 140 -3.76 -25.75 12.51
CA GLY A 140 -4.45 -25.12 13.64
C GLY A 140 -3.78 -23.86 14.18
N ILE A 141 -2.72 -23.34 13.55
CA ILE A 141 -2.17 -22.04 13.93
C ILE A 141 -3.22 -20.95 13.72
N PRO A 142 -3.45 -20.05 14.70
CA PRO A 142 -4.37 -18.94 14.51
C PRO A 142 -3.91 -18.02 13.35
N GLN A 143 -4.81 -17.73 12.41
CA GLN A 143 -4.52 -16.89 11.26
C GLN A 143 -5.52 -15.72 11.22
N VAL A 144 -5.05 -14.53 10.83
CA VAL A 144 -5.86 -13.31 10.71
C VAL A 144 -5.68 -12.71 9.32
N ALA A 145 -6.79 -12.33 8.70
CA ALA A 145 -6.79 -11.58 7.43
C ALA A 145 -6.93 -10.08 7.70
N VAL A 146 -6.02 -9.31 7.12
CA VAL A 146 -6.00 -7.85 7.16
C VAL A 146 -6.17 -7.33 5.73
N PHE A 147 -7.24 -6.57 5.48
CA PHE A 147 -7.66 -6.19 4.13
C PHE A 147 -7.22 -4.77 3.78
N ASP A 148 -6.61 -4.59 2.61
CA ASP A 148 -6.24 -3.27 2.09
C ASP A 148 -7.45 -2.34 1.91
N THR A 149 -8.63 -2.92 1.66
CA THR A 149 -9.88 -2.19 1.39
C THR A 149 -10.68 -1.87 2.65
N ALA A 150 -10.40 -2.53 3.78
CA ALA A 150 -11.27 -2.46 4.98
C ALA A 150 -11.34 -1.06 5.58
N PHE A 151 -10.23 -0.33 5.66
CA PHE A 151 -10.19 1.04 6.19
C PHE A 151 -11.10 2.01 5.43
N HIS A 152 -11.28 1.78 4.13
CA HIS A 152 -12.08 2.61 3.24
C HIS A 152 -13.58 2.29 3.26
N GLN A 153 -14.02 1.26 3.99
CA GLN A 153 -15.43 0.85 4.03
C GLN A 153 -16.33 1.86 4.77
N THR A 154 -15.76 2.85 5.43
CA THR A 154 -16.49 3.96 6.05
C THR A 154 -16.87 5.07 5.06
N MET A 155 -16.43 5.00 3.80
CA MET A 155 -16.80 5.99 2.78
C MET A 155 -18.32 6.04 2.56
N PRO A 156 -18.92 7.25 2.50
CA PRO A 156 -20.32 7.40 2.17
C PRO A 156 -20.59 7.14 0.67
N ALA A 157 -21.83 6.78 0.32
CA ALA A 157 -22.21 6.45 -1.04
C ALA A 157 -21.84 7.54 -2.08
N LYS A 158 -21.95 8.80 -1.71
CA LYS A 158 -21.56 9.95 -2.56
C LYS A 158 -20.08 9.94 -2.97
N ALA A 159 -19.21 9.28 -2.19
CA ALA A 159 -17.77 9.16 -2.47
C ALA A 159 -17.42 7.89 -3.24
N TYR A 160 -18.14 6.79 -3.02
CA TYR A 160 -17.80 5.52 -3.65
C TYR A 160 -18.58 5.18 -4.94
N MET A 161 -19.73 5.83 -5.19
CA MET A 161 -20.54 5.52 -6.38
C MET A 161 -19.96 6.14 -7.64
N TYR A 162 -19.83 5.33 -8.69
CA TYR A 162 -19.53 5.81 -10.02
C TYR A 162 -20.78 6.25 -10.76
N GLY A 163 -20.65 7.20 -11.69
CA GLY A 163 -21.70 7.66 -12.58
C GLY A 163 -22.05 6.67 -13.70
N LEU A 164 -22.17 5.40 -13.36
CA LEU A 164 -22.56 4.29 -14.23
C LEU A 164 -23.99 3.84 -13.92
N PRO A 165 -24.66 3.05 -14.81
CA PRO A 165 -25.95 2.46 -14.46
C PRO A 165 -25.90 1.75 -13.10
N TYR A 166 -26.88 2.02 -12.24
CA TYR A 166 -26.92 1.51 -10.87
C TYR A 166 -26.80 -0.01 -10.78
N GLU A 167 -27.26 -0.71 -11.80
CA GLU A 167 -27.15 -2.17 -11.92
C GLU A 167 -25.69 -2.67 -11.95
N MET A 168 -24.74 -1.87 -12.39
CA MET A 168 -23.32 -2.24 -12.36
C MET A 168 -22.83 -2.37 -10.91
N TYR A 169 -23.32 -1.53 -10.02
CA TYR A 169 -23.06 -1.66 -8.60
C TYR A 169 -23.80 -2.86 -7.98
N THR A 170 -25.11 -2.96 -8.16
CA THR A 170 -25.90 -3.99 -7.48
C THR A 170 -25.60 -5.40 -7.95
N LYS A 171 -25.21 -5.58 -9.21
CA LYS A 171 -24.94 -6.89 -9.80
C LYS A 171 -23.47 -7.32 -9.69
N TYR A 172 -22.54 -6.38 -9.82
CA TYR A 172 -21.12 -6.69 -9.93
C TYR A 172 -20.27 -6.02 -8.83
N GLY A 173 -20.86 -5.24 -7.93
CA GLY A 173 -20.13 -4.51 -6.92
C GLY A 173 -19.23 -3.39 -7.46
N VAL A 174 -19.55 -2.83 -8.65
CA VAL A 174 -18.76 -1.77 -9.28
C VAL A 174 -18.92 -0.47 -8.53
N ARG A 175 -17.94 -0.17 -7.68
CA ARG A 175 -17.83 1.04 -6.86
C ARG A 175 -16.36 1.30 -6.55
N ARG A 176 -16.06 2.46 -5.95
CA ARG A 176 -14.74 2.71 -5.35
C ARG A 176 -14.58 1.90 -4.08
N TYR A 177 -13.46 1.20 -3.93
CA TYR A 177 -13.06 0.50 -2.70
C TYR A 177 -11.84 1.16 -2.06
N GLY A 178 -10.83 1.50 -2.86
CA GLY A 178 -9.56 2.00 -2.36
C GLY A 178 -8.63 0.90 -1.85
N PHE A 179 -7.35 1.21 -1.78
CA PHE A 179 -6.28 0.30 -1.37
C PHE A 179 -5.29 1.04 -0.47
N HIS A 180 -4.19 0.39 -0.05
CA HIS A 180 -3.27 0.90 0.96
C HIS A 180 -3.95 1.26 2.30
N GLY A 181 -5.11 0.68 2.57
CA GLY A 181 -5.91 1.03 3.76
C GLY A 181 -5.17 0.80 5.07
N THR A 182 -4.36 -0.26 5.14
CA THR A 182 -3.51 -0.54 6.31
C THR A 182 -2.50 0.57 6.55
N SER A 183 -1.84 1.06 5.49
CA SER A 183 -0.90 2.18 5.56
C SER A 183 -1.62 3.49 5.95
N HIS A 184 -2.70 3.86 5.25
CA HIS A 184 -3.47 5.08 5.56
C HIS A 184 -3.96 5.10 7.02
N ARG A 185 -4.44 3.97 7.53
CA ARG A 185 -4.86 3.81 8.92
C ARG A 185 -3.69 3.98 9.90
N TYR A 186 -2.57 3.35 9.62
CA TYR A 186 -1.37 3.45 10.44
C TYR A 186 -0.86 4.88 10.52
N VAL A 187 -0.56 5.50 9.39
CA VAL A 187 0.11 6.81 9.38
C VAL A 187 -0.79 7.94 9.86
N SER A 188 -2.11 7.86 9.66
CA SER A 188 -3.05 8.86 10.16
C SER A 188 -3.12 8.84 11.70
N ARG A 189 -3.15 7.66 12.32
CA ARG A 189 -3.10 7.50 13.78
C ARG A 189 -1.74 7.91 14.34
N ARG A 190 -0.66 7.42 13.72
CA ARG A 190 0.70 7.70 14.17
C ARG A 190 1.02 9.20 14.14
N ALA A 191 0.56 9.91 13.12
CA ALA A 191 0.70 11.37 13.06
C ALA A 191 0.06 12.06 14.28
N CYS A 192 -1.16 11.65 14.65
CA CYS A 192 -1.84 12.19 15.82
C CYS A 192 -1.11 11.86 17.14
N GLU A 193 -0.57 10.65 17.28
CA GLU A 193 0.25 10.25 18.42
C GLU A 193 1.50 11.13 18.56
N ILE A 194 2.24 11.33 17.45
CA ILE A 194 3.44 12.19 17.41
C ILE A 194 3.09 13.63 17.81
N LEU A 195 1.96 14.13 17.31
CA LEU A 195 1.53 15.52 17.55
C LEU A 195 0.83 15.70 18.91
N GLY A 196 0.47 14.60 19.61
CA GLY A 196 -0.26 14.65 20.88
C GLY A 196 -1.69 15.20 20.74
N VAL A 197 -2.37 14.94 19.61
CA VAL A 197 -3.73 15.40 19.33
C VAL A 197 -4.72 14.23 19.20
N PRO A 198 -6.00 14.41 19.59
CA PRO A 198 -7.01 13.36 19.46
C PRO A 198 -7.28 13.02 17.99
N TYR A 199 -7.20 11.75 17.63
CA TYR A 199 -7.41 11.27 16.26
C TYR A 199 -8.83 11.51 15.75
N GLU A 200 -9.82 11.36 16.63
CA GLU A 200 -11.25 11.51 16.33
C GLU A 200 -11.68 12.98 16.18
N GLU A 201 -10.77 13.93 16.41
CA GLU A 201 -11.06 15.37 16.27
C GLU A 201 -10.38 15.99 15.05
N GLN A 202 -9.59 15.21 14.28
CA GLN A 202 -8.77 15.73 13.18
C GLN A 202 -9.35 15.42 11.80
N LYS A 203 -9.11 16.34 10.87
CA LYS A 203 -9.26 16.14 9.41
C LYS A 203 -7.88 15.92 8.81
N ILE A 204 -7.64 14.70 8.35
CA ILE A 204 -6.31 14.26 7.93
C ILE A 204 -6.32 13.86 6.46
N ILE A 205 -5.35 14.34 5.71
CA ILE A 205 -5.05 13.84 4.36
C ILE A 205 -3.77 13.03 4.45
N THR A 206 -3.81 11.78 4.01
CA THR A 206 -2.65 10.91 3.95
C THR A 206 -2.24 10.65 2.51
N ALA A 207 -1.00 10.96 2.19
CA ALA A 207 -0.40 10.79 0.86
C ALA A 207 0.58 9.62 0.89
N HIS A 208 0.08 8.43 0.59
CA HIS A 208 0.91 7.23 0.39
C HIS A 208 1.41 7.22 -1.05
N VAL A 209 2.64 7.64 -1.26
CA VAL A 209 3.22 7.85 -2.58
C VAL A 209 4.46 6.99 -2.76
N GLY A 210 4.41 6.06 -3.70
CA GLY A 210 5.48 5.13 -4.04
C GLY A 210 5.38 4.69 -5.50
N ASN A 211 5.83 3.48 -5.83
CA ASN A 211 5.61 2.90 -7.15
C ASN A 211 4.11 2.71 -7.45
N GLY A 212 3.32 2.28 -6.46
CA GLY A 212 1.89 2.54 -6.37
C GLY A 212 1.65 3.75 -5.48
N GLY A 213 0.56 4.48 -5.68
CA GLY A 213 0.26 5.65 -4.88
C GLY A 213 -1.24 5.90 -4.71
N SER A 214 -1.62 6.39 -3.54
CA SER A 214 -2.99 6.85 -3.25
C SER A 214 -3.02 7.95 -2.20
N ILE A 215 -4.06 8.75 -2.26
CA ILE A 215 -4.38 9.75 -1.26
C ILE A 215 -5.67 9.30 -0.56
N ALA A 216 -5.77 9.47 0.74
CA ALA A 216 -6.99 9.23 1.49
C ALA A 216 -7.36 10.45 2.33
N ALA A 217 -8.67 10.68 2.44
CA ALA A 217 -9.28 11.68 3.29
C ALA A 217 -9.82 11.00 4.55
N VAL A 218 -9.34 11.39 5.71
CA VAL A 218 -9.74 10.84 7.01
C VAL A 218 -10.38 11.96 7.82
N ASP A 219 -11.67 11.84 8.07
CA ASP A 219 -12.46 12.83 8.79
C ASP A 219 -12.92 12.24 10.13
N HIS A 220 -12.44 12.79 11.24
CA HIS A 220 -12.77 12.33 12.59
C HIS A 220 -12.60 10.82 12.79
N GLY A 221 -11.43 10.30 12.38
CA GLY A 221 -11.07 8.90 12.54
C GLY A 221 -11.65 7.94 11.49
N LYS A 222 -12.41 8.43 10.50
CA LYS A 222 -13.03 7.62 9.45
C LYS A 222 -12.53 8.02 8.06
N CYS A 223 -12.19 7.05 7.23
CA CYS A 223 -11.95 7.31 5.82
C CYS A 223 -13.25 7.73 5.13
N VAL A 224 -13.25 8.90 4.51
CA VAL A 224 -14.43 9.47 3.81
C VAL A 224 -14.24 9.53 2.30
N ASP A 225 -13.01 9.43 1.80
CA ASP A 225 -12.69 9.31 0.38
C ASP A 225 -11.27 8.75 0.18
N THR A 226 -11.00 8.19 -1.01
CA THR A 226 -9.66 7.75 -1.39
C THR A 226 -9.51 7.75 -2.92
N SER A 227 -8.28 7.89 -3.41
CA SER A 227 -8.01 8.10 -4.84
C SER A 227 -8.03 6.84 -5.70
N MET A 228 -7.68 5.68 -5.15
CA MET A 228 -7.81 4.41 -5.86
C MET A 228 -9.28 3.99 -5.92
N GLY A 229 -9.66 3.28 -6.99
CA GLY A 229 -11.04 2.98 -7.31
C GLY A 229 -11.48 1.55 -6.98
N LEU A 230 -12.22 0.95 -7.91
CA LEU A 230 -12.53 -0.48 -7.95
C LEU A 230 -11.23 -1.30 -7.97
N THR A 231 -10.25 -0.81 -8.70
CA THR A 231 -8.91 -1.37 -8.85
C THR A 231 -7.84 -0.36 -8.43
N PRO A 232 -6.59 -0.77 -8.21
CA PRO A 232 -5.50 0.15 -7.88
C PRO A 232 -5.01 1.01 -9.06
N VAL A 233 -5.80 1.22 -10.11
CA VAL A 233 -5.41 2.01 -11.31
C VAL A 233 -5.83 3.46 -11.19
N GLU A 234 -7.06 3.73 -10.73
CA GLU A 234 -7.61 5.09 -10.61
C GLU A 234 -6.77 5.95 -9.66
N GLY A 235 -6.71 7.25 -9.92
CA GLY A 235 -6.13 8.23 -9.03
C GLY A 235 -4.82 8.82 -9.55
N LEU A 236 -3.76 8.70 -8.77
CA LEU A 236 -2.45 9.28 -9.05
C LEU A 236 -1.80 8.69 -10.29
N LEU A 237 -0.92 9.45 -10.94
CA LEU A 237 0.08 8.88 -11.83
C LEU A 237 1.03 8.03 -11.00
N MET A 238 1.27 6.79 -11.41
CA MET A 238 2.08 5.82 -10.67
C MET A 238 3.25 5.34 -11.53
N GLY A 239 4.08 4.45 -11.03
CA GLY A 239 5.24 3.95 -11.77
C GLY A 239 4.90 3.38 -13.15
N THR A 240 3.90 2.48 -13.22
CA THR A 240 3.45 1.83 -14.46
C THR A 240 1.95 1.96 -14.72
N ARG A 241 1.17 2.48 -13.77
CA ARG A 241 -0.27 2.67 -13.87
C ARG A 241 -0.59 4.10 -14.27
N CYS A 242 -1.59 4.25 -15.16
CA CYS A 242 -1.93 5.56 -15.74
C CYS A 242 -2.54 6.55 -14.74
N GLY A 243 -3.17 6.09 -13.66
CA GLY A 243 -4.04 6.93 -12.83
C GLY A 243 -5.30 7.37 -13.58
N ASP A 244 -5.83 8.54 -13.23
CA ASP A 244 -7.01 9.09 -13.89
C ASP A 244 -6.77 9.34 -15.37
N VAL A 245 -7.71 8.86 -16.17
CA VAL A 245 -7.75 9.05 -17.61
C VAL A 245 -9.22 9.15 -18.06
N ASP A 246 -9.48 9.88 -19.13
CA ASP A 246 -10.81 9.90 -19.73
C ASP A 246 -11.21 8.51 -20.24
N ALA A 247 -12.36 7.99 -19.77
CA ALA A 247 -12.87 6.71 -20.22
C ALA A 247 -13.14 6.65 -21.74
N GLY A 248 -13.52 7.79 -22.35
CA GLY A 248 -13.65 7.91 -23.79
C GLY A 248 -12.32 7.76 -24.53
N ALA A 249 -11.23 8.27 -23.96
CA ALA A 249 -9.89 8.07 -24.52
C ALA A 249 -9.48 6.58 -24.49
N LEU A 250 -9.86 5.83 -23.45
CA LEU A 250 -9.60 4.38 -23.39
C LEU A 250 -10.35 3.63 -24.50
N SER A 251 -11.64 3.93 -24.70
CA SER A 251 -12.41 3.35 -25.81
C SER A 251 -11.81 3.68 -27.17
N PHE A 252 -11.37 4.92 -27.37
CA PHE A 252 -10.70 5.36 -28.60
C PHE A 252 -9.41 4.57 -28.87
N ILE A 253 -8.56 4.41 -27.83
CA ILE A 253 -7.30 3.66 -27.95
C ILE A 253 -7.58 2.17 -28.24
N MET A 254 -8.56 1.56 -27.56
CA MET A 254 -8.95 0.18 -27.80
C MET A 254 -9.30 -0.05 -29.28
N GLU A 255 -10.10 0.86 -29.86
CA GLU A 255 -10.48 0.78 -31.27
C GLU A 255 -9.28 0.96 -32.21
N LYS A 256 -8.41 1.96 -31.94
CA LYS A 256 -7.25 2.27 -32.79
C LYS A 256 -6.18 1.19 -32.76
N GLU A 257 -5.92 0.62 -31.59
CA GLU A 257 -4.86 -0.38 -31.37
C GLU A 257 -5.37 -1.83 -31.44
N GLY A 258 -6.69 -2.04 -31.66
CA GLY A 258 -7.30 -3.37 -31.70
C GLY A 258 -7.19 -4.12 -30.38
N LEU A 259 -7.26 -3.42 -29.24
CA LEU A 259 -7.12 -4.03 -27.93
C LEU A 259 -8.44 -4.64 -27.46
N ASP A 260 -8.35 -5.84 -26.88
CA ASP A 260 -9.41 -6.42 -26.07
C ASP A 260 -9.30 -5.94 -24.60
N GLY A 261 -10.16 -6.45 -23.72
CA GLY A 261 -10.14 -6.11 -22.30
C GLY A 261 -8.80 -6.43 -21.59
N HIS A 262 -8.13 -7.52 -22.01
CA HIS A 262 -6.81 -7.89 -21.48
C HIS A 262 -5.72 -6.94 -21.97
N GLY A 263 -5.74 -6.60 -23.25
CA GLY A 263 -4.83 -5.63 -23.84
C GLY A 263 -4.97 -4.25 -23.22
N LEU A 264 -6.21 -3.81 -22.95
CA LEU A 264 -6.46 -2.57 -22.21
C LEU A 264 -5.92 -2.66 -20.77
N SER A 265 -6.21 -3.74 -20.07
CA SER A 265 -5.72 -3.93 -18.69
C SER A 265 -4.19 -3.88 -18.63
N ASP A 266 -3.51 -4.52 -19.58
CA ASP A 266 -2.04 -4.46 -19.68
C ASP A 266 -1.54 -3.05 -19.95
N LEU A 267 -2.19 -2.31 -20.84
CA LEU A 267 -1.85 -0.92 -21.15
C LEU A 267 -1.89 -0.04 -19.90
N ILE A 268 -3.03 -0.02 -19.20
CA ILE A 268 -3.26 0.92 -18.07
C ILE A 268 -2.54 0.53 -16.79
N ASN A 269 -2.17 -0.75 -16.60
CA ASN A 269 -1.52 -1.25 -15.39
C ASN A 269 0.01 -1.37 -15.51
N LYS A 270 0.53 -1.76 -16.71
CA LYS A 270 1.92 -2.18 -16.86
C LYS A 270 2.71 -1.33 -17.85
N LYS A 271 2.06 -0.68 -18.81
CA LYS A 271 2.71 0.03 -19.92
C LYS A 271 2.50 1.55 -19.88
N SER A 272 1.86 2.03 -18.84
CA SER A 272 1.53 3.45 -18.62
C SER A 272 2.37 4.04 -17.47
N GLY A 273 1.84 5.05 -16.83
CA GLY A 273 2.50 5.69 -15.69
C GLY A 273 3.76 6.46 -16.08
N VAL A 274 4.65 6.65 -15.11
CA VAL A 274 5.95 7.29 -15.32
C VAL A 274 6.74 6.55 -16.41
N ALA A 275 6.85 5.23 -16.30
CA ALA A 275 7.55 4.39 -17.28
C ALA A 275 7.01 4.56 -18.71
N GLY A 276 5.68 4.57 -18.87
CA GLY A 276 5.05 4.76 -20.18
C GLY A 276 5.28 6.16 -20.75
N LEU A 277 5.22 7.18 -19.90
CA LEU A 277 5.42 8.57 -20.31
C LEU A 277 6.87 8.88 -20.66
N VAL A 278 7.86 8.40 -19.89
CA VAL A 278 9.29 8.61 -20.21
C VAL A 278 9.81 7.65 -21.27
N GLY A 279 9.16 6.49 -21.44
CA GLY A 279 9.61 5.42 -22.33
C GLY A 279 10.77 4.59 -21.73
N GLY A 280 10.79 4.41 -20.40
CA GLY A 280 11.91 3.76 -19.72
C GLY A 280 11.58 3.26 -18.31
N SER A 281 12.40 3.63 -17.34
CA SER A 281 12.27 3.21 -15.94
C SER A 281 11.06 3.83 -15.24
N SER A 282 10.46 3.06 -14.33
CA SER A 282 9.45 3.57 -13.38
C SER A 282 10.06 4.10 -12.09
N ASP A 283 11.38 4.00 -11.93
CA ASP A 283 12.08 4.46 -10.73
C ASP A 283 12.15 6.00 -10.72
N MET A 284 11.60 6.59 -9.67
CA MET A 284 11.57 8.05 -9.53
C MET A 284 12.97 8.66 -9.38
N ARG A 285 13.96 7.88 -8.94
CA ARG A 285 15.36 8.33 -8.88
C ARG A 285 15.96 8.51 -10.28
N ASP A 286 15.59 7.62 -11.21
CA ASP A 286 16.01 7.73 -12.61
C ASP A 286 15.32 8.93 -13.27
N LEU A 287 14.04 9.18 -12.94
CA LEU A 287 13.30 10.36 -13.40
C LEU A 287 13.95 11.66 -12.90
N GLU A 288 14.28 11.75 -11.61
CA GLU A 288 14.94 12.92 -11.03
C GLU A 288 16.32 13.17 -11.69
N ALA A 289 17.11 12.12 -11.87
CA ALA A 289 18.41 12.24 -12.55
C ALA A 289 18.28 12.73 -14.00
N ALA A 290 17.24 12.28 -14.73
CA ALA A 290 16.96 12.76 -16.08
C ALA A 290 16.54 14.24 -16.08
N VAL A 291 15.72 14.69 -15.11
CA VAL A 291 15.35 16.09 -14.93
C VAL A 291 16.58 16.96 -14.65
N GLU A 292 17.46 16.51 -13.75
CA GLU A 292 18.72 17.22 -13.45
C GLU A 292 19.65 17.30 -14.67
N ALA A 293 19.61 16.31 -15.55
CA ALA A 293 20.33 16.31 -16.82
C ALA A 293 19.70 17.20 -17.91
N GLY A 294 18.55 17.82 -17.64
CA GLY A 294 17.85 18.73 -18.54
C GLY A 294 16.92 18.05 -19.55
N ASP A 295 16.47 16.83 -19.30
CA ASP A 295 15.50 16.12 -20.14
C ASP A 295 14.13 16.78 -20.00
N GLU A 296 13.65 17.41 -21.07
CA GLU A 296 12.35 18.12 -21.11
C GLU A 296 11.15 17.18 -20.91
N ARG A 297 11.23 15.94 -21.43
CA ARG A 297 10.18 14.94 -21.28
C ARG A 297 10.10 14.44 -19.84
N ALA A 298 11.23 14.18 -19.22
CA ALA A 298 11.31 13.82 -17.81
C ALA A 298 10.75 14.93 -16.91
N THR A 299 11.08 16.17 -17.20
CA THR A 299 10.56 17.34 -16.49
C THR A 299 9.04 17.42 -16.59
N MET A 300 8.48 17.29 -17.80
CA MET A 300 7.03 17.25 -18.00
C MET A 300 6.36 16.11 -17.22
N VAL A 301 6.97 14.92 -17.20
CA VAL A 301 6.42 13.75 -16.47
C VAL A 301 6.42 13.99 -14.95
N LEU A 302 7.49 14.56 -14.41
CA LEU A 302 7.57 14.92 -12.98
C LEU A 302 6.53 15.99 -12.62
N ASP A 303 6.30 16.97 -13.50
CA ASP A 303 5.27 18.00 -13.32
C ASP A 303 3.86 17.38 -13.29
N VAL A 304 3.54 16.45 -14.21
CA VAL A 304 2.26 15.73 -14.22
C VAL A 304 2.08 14.92 -12.93
N TYR A 305 3.15 14.25 -12.48
CA TYR A 305 3.15 13.46 -11.26
C TYR A 305 2.83 14.32 -10.02
N ASN A 306 3.57 15.39 -9.82
CA ASN A 306 3.39 16.32 -8.69
C ASN A 306 2.03 17.02 -8.74
N TYR A 307 1.61 17.47 -9.94
CA TYR A 307 0.34 18.13 -10.15
C TYR A 307 -0.85 17.26 -9.77
N ARG A 308 -0.83 15.97 -10.10
CA ARG A 308 -1.90 15.04 -9.78
C ARG A 308 -2.03 14.84 -8.27
N ILE A 309 -0.91 14.70 -7.55
CA ILE A 309 -0.90 14.62 -6.08
C ILE A 309 -1.51 15.87 -5.47
N LYS A 310 -1.07 17.04 -5.91
CA LYS A 310 -1.58 18.34 -5.45
C LYS A 310 -3.08 18.48 -5.63
N LYS A 311 -3.61 18.09 -6.80
CA LYS A 311 -5.05 18.12 -7.09
C LYS A 311 -5.86 17.27 -6.10
N TYR A 312 -5.40 16.06 -5.79
CA TYR A 312 -6.09 15.18 -4.85
C TYR A 312 -6.07 15.73 -3.43
N ILE A 313 -4.96 16.29 -2.97
CA ILE A 313 -4.88 16.96 -1.66
C ILE A 313 -5.91 18.11 -1.60
N GLY A 314 -5.95 18.96 -2.63
CA GLY A 314 -6.92 20.04 -2.71
C GLY A 314 -8.38 19.56 -2.74
N ALA A 315 -8.67 18.53 -3.54
CA ALA A 315 -10.00 17.94 -3.64
C ALA A 315 -10.48 17.37 -2.29
N TYR A 316 -9.62 16.70 -1.56
CA TYR A 316 -9.98 16.09 -0.28
C TYR A 316 -10.09 17.10 0.86
N ALA A 317 -9.28 18.14 0.87
CA ALA A 317 -9.49 19.26 1.78
C ALA A 317 -10.84 19.94 1.52
N ALA A 318 -11.24 20.12 0.26
CA ALA A 318 -12.56 20.65 -0.11
C ALA A 318 -13.68 19.67 0.32
N ALA A 319 -13.53 18.37 0.09
CA ALA A 319 -14.52 17.36 0.44
C ALA A 319 -14.79 17.28 1.95
N MET A 320 -13.76 17.48 2.78
CA MET A 320 -13.87 17.49 4.24
C MET A 320 -14.21 18.89 4.81
N GLY A 321 -14.20 19.94 4.00
CA GLY A 321 -14.36 21.32 4.47
C GLY A 321 -13.18 21.82 5.33
N GLY A 322 -11.98 21.36 5.02
CA GLY A 322 -10.73 21.73 5.68
C GLY A 322 -9.75 20.56 5.80
N CYS A 323 -8.58 20.85 6.34
CA CYS A 323 -7.54 19.88 6.65
C CYS A 323 -6.75 20.39 7.86
N ASP A 324 -6.47 19.53 8.82
CA ASP A 324 -5.65 19.84 9.99
C ASP A 324 -4.23 19.27 9.85
N ILE A 325 -4.12 18.08 9.23
CA ILE A 325 -2.84 17.37 9.09
C ILE A 325 -2.72 16.79 7.68
N LEU A 326 -1.60 17.08 7.02
CA LEU A 326 -1.15 16.41 5.79
C LEU A 326 -0.01 15.48 6.11
N VAL A 327 -0.20 14.17 5.90
CA VAL A 327 0.79 13.13 6.16
C VAL A 327 1.40 12.61 4.87
N TRP A 328 2.71 12.67 4.75
CA TRP A 328 3.48 12.06 3.67
C TRP A 328 4.03 10.70 4.09
N THR A 329 3.86 9.70 3.24
CA THR A 329 4.32 8.33 3.47
C THR A 329 4.54 7.56 2.15
N GLY A 330 5.01 6.33 2.24
CA GLY A 330 5.40 5.54 1.08
C GLY A 330 6.76 5.97 0.51
N GLY A 331 7.36 5.12 -0.30
CA GLY A 331 8.76 5.28 -0.71
C GLY A 331 9.13 6.65 -1.29
N VAL A 332 8.26 7.26 -2.09
CA VAL A 332 8.43 8.63 -2.61
C VAL A 332 8.07 9.66 -1.56
N GLY A 333 6.92 9.51 -0.89
CA GLY A 333 6.48 10.44 0.15
C GLY A 333 7.47 10.59 1.31
N GLU A 334 8.13 9.50 1.69
CA GLU A 334 9.13 9.47 2.77
C GLU A 334 10.50 10.01 2.34
N ASN A 335 10.91 9.78 1.09
CA ASN A 335 12.31 9.96 0.69
C ASN A 335 12.56 11.08 -0.33
N GLN A 336 11.53 11.54 -1.06
CA GLN A 336 11.69 12.59 -2.08
C GLN A 336 11.20 13.95 -1.58
N TRP A 337 12.10 14.66 -0.92
CA TRP A 337 11.83 15.98 -0.38
C TRP A 337 11.45 17.02 -1.45
N ALA A 338 11.99 16.90 -2.67
CA ALA A 338 11.66 17.79 -3.79
C ALA A 338 10.18 17.66 -4.20
N THR A 339 9.65 16.44 -4.30
CA THR A 339 8.22 16.19 -4.57
C THR A 339 7.34 16.84 -3.49
N ARG A 340 7.64 16.63 -2.20
CA ARG A 340 6.89 17.25 -1.11
C ARG A 340 6.89 18.76 -1.18
N ARG A 341 8.05 19.36 -1.49
CA ARG A 341 8.19 20.81 -1.68
C ARG A 341 7.31 21.31 -2.81
N VAL A 342 7.46 20.76 -4.02
CA VAL A 342 6.71 21.22 -5.21
C VAL A 342 5.20 21.06 -5.04
N VAL A 343 4.76 19.95 -4.44
CA VAL A 343 3.33 19.73 -4.18
C VAL A 343 2.78 20.73 -3.17
N CYS A 344 3.53 21.10 -2.13
CA CYS A 344 3.08 22.04 -1.11
C CYS A 344 3.29 23.52 -1.48
N GLU A 345 4.01 23.83 -2.55
CA GLU A 345 4.16 25.22 -3.02
C GLU A 345 2.81 25.83 -3.41
N ASN A 346 2.59 27.11 -3.06
CA ASN A 346 1.36 27.85 -3.36
C ASN A 346 0.08 27.22 -2.77
N MET A 347 0.19 26.55 -1.62
CA MET A 347 -0.95 26.00 -0.88
C MET A 347 -1.24 26.77 0.44
N GLU A 348 -0.63 27.92 0.64
CA GLU A 348 -0.81 28.77 1.82
C GLU A 348 -2.26 29.26 1.96
N TYR A 349 -2.98 29.44 0.84
CA TYR A 349 -4.40 29.77 0.84
C TYR A 349 -5.27 28.70 1.51
N MET A 350 -4.77 27.45 1.57
CA MET A 350 -5.40 26.34 2.30
C MET A 350 -4.83 26.19 3.72
N GLY A 351 -3.91 27.05 4.11
CA GLY A 351 -3.25 27.00 5.41
C GLY A 351 -2.03 26.07 5.49
N MET A 352 -1.57 25.53 4.36
CA MET A 352 -0.41 24.66 4.27
C MET A 352 0.85 25.48 3.97
N LYS A 353 1.79 25.53 4.88
CA LYS A 353 3.09 26.19 4.70
C LYS A 353 4.20 25.19 5.00
N ILE A 354 4.91 24.75 3.96
CA ILE A 354 6.05 23.87 4.12
C ILE A 354 7.28 24.67 4.63
N ASP A 355 8.00 24.10 5.58
CA ASP A 355 9.31 24.57 6.02
C ASP A 355 10.37 23.98 5.07
N VAL A 356 10.83 24.79 4.14
CA VAL A 356 11.75 24.34 3.07
C VAL A 356 13.06 23.83 3.66
N GLU A 357 13.60 24.48 4.68
CA GLU A 357 14.88 24.10 5.30
C GLU A 357 14.78 22.76 6.03
N LYS A 358 13.69 22.52 6.79
CA LYS A 358 13.46 21.25 7.45
C LYS A 358 13.16 20.11 6.48
N ASN A 359 12.48 20.42 5.39
CA ASN A 359 12.12 19.42 4.39
C ASN A 359 13.32 19.01 3.53
N GLU A 360 14.25 19.92 3.23
CA GLU A 360 15.37 19.68 2.33
C GLU A 360 16.29 18.58 2.87
N GLY A 361 16.56 17.59 2.04
CA GLY A 361 17.40 16.44 2.41
C GLY A 361 16.78 15.43 3.38
N MET A 362 15.59 15.70 3.92
CA MET A 362 14.92 14.84 4.89
C MET A 362 14.41 13.56 4.22
N ARG A 363 14.73 12.39 4.78
CA ARG A 363 14.39 11.08 4.24
C ARG A 363 14.11 10.07 5.35
N GLY A 364 13.00 9.35 5.22
CA GLY A 364 12.70 8.14 5.99
C GLY A 364 12.55 8.29 7.51
N GLU A 365 12.30 9.51 8.01
CA GLU A 365 12.17 9.78 9.44
C GLU A 365 10.82 10.41 9.76
N GLU A 366 10.33 10.21 10.99
CA GLU A 366 9.18 10.93 11.51
C GLU A 366 9.55 12.39 11.78
N MET A 367 8.97 13.33 11.01
CA MET A 367 9.31 14.74 11.14
C MET A 367 8.18 15.67 10.70
N VAL A 368 7.89 16.68 11.51
CA VAL A 368 7.06 17.82 11.12
C VAL A 368 7.87 18.74 10.23
N ILE A 369 7.39 18.94 9.01
CA ILE A 369 8.02 19.74 7.95
C ILE A 369 7.21 20.97 7.56
N SER A 370 6.23 21.37 8.37
CA SER A 370 5.54 22.65 8.23
C SER A 370 6.18 23.72 9.08
N THR A 371 5.99 25.00 8.68
CA THR A 371 6.40 26.17 9.48
C THR A 371 5.55 26.29 10.76
N PRO A 372 6.04 26.95 11.83
CA PRO A 372 5.28 27.10 13.07
C PRO A 372 3.95 27.88 12.91
N ASP A 373 3.83 28.71 11.89
CA ASP A 373 2.63 29.50 11.57
C ASP A 373 1.72 28.82 10.54
N SER A 374 2.05 27.62 10.11
CA SER A 374 1.18 26.80 9.26
C SER A 374 -0.07 26.38 10.01
N LYS A 375 -1.24 26.60 9.43
CA LYS A 375 -2.51 26.15 10.02
C LYS A 375 -2.69 24.65 9.88
N VAL A 376 -2.18 24.07 8.80
CA VAL A 376 -2.16 22.63 8.55
C VAL A 376 -0.79 22.12 8.90
N THR A 377 -0.70 21.15 9.80
CA THR A 377 0.56 20.47 10.09
C THR A 377 0.93 19.56 8.93
N ILE A 378 2.11 19.72 8.37
CA ILE A 378 2.66 18.84 7.35
C ILE A 378 3.71 17.95 8.03
N ILE A 379 3.52 16.64 7.96
CA ILE A 379 4.37 15.66 8.65
C ILE A 379 4.73 14.50 7.73
N VAL A 380 5.94 13.99 7.86
CA VAL A 380 6.35 12.71 7.26
C VAL A 380 6.25 11.62 8.33
N VAL A 381 5.60 10.53 7.98
CA VAL A 381 5.48 9.34 8.83
C VAL A 381 5.79 8.12 7.99
N PRO A 382 6.93 7.45 8.17
CA PRO A 382 7.21 6.18 7.51
C PRO A 382 6.14 5.14 7.80
N THR A 383 5.65 4.46 6.77
CA THR A 383 4.64 3.42 6.95
C THR A 383 5.24 2.12 7.47
N ASP A 384 4.51 1.42 8.31
CA ASP A 384 4.81 0.05 8.72
C ASP A 384 3.54 -0.82 8.68
N GLU A 385 3.19 -1.24 7.47
CA GLU A 385 2.01 -2.05 7.21
C GLU A 385 2.12 -3.42 7.89
N GLU A 386 3.31 -4.00 7.92
CA GLU A 386 3.54 -5.31 8.53
C GLU A 386 3.37 -5.25 10.05
N TYR A 387 3.84 -4.18 10.69
CA TYR A 387 3.59 -3.96 12.12
C TYR A 387 2.07 -3.83 12.41
N MET A 388 1.36 -3.10 11.56
CA MET A 388 -0.09 -2.93 11.69
C MET A 388 -0.84 -4.26 11.55
N ILE A 389 -0.38 -5.13 10.62
CA ILE A 389 -0.94 -6.48 10.46
C ILE A 389 -0.66 -7.33 11.71
N ALA A 390 0.54 -7.23 12.27
CA ALA A 390 0.90 -7.96 13.50
C ALA A 390 0.08 -7.47 14.70
N ALA A 391 -0.11 -6.15 14.84
CA ALA A 391 -0.91 -5.55 15.90
C ALA A 391 -2.40 -5.97 15.81
N ASP A 392 -2.99 -5.90 14.63
CA ASP A 392 -4.37 -6.38 14.39
C ASP A 392 -4.50 -7.89 14.72
N THR A 393 -3.48 -8.67 14.38
CA THR A 393 -3.46 -10.13 14.68
C THR A 393 -3.48 -10.36 16.18
N MET A 394 -2.68 -9.62 16.94
CA MET A 394 -2.66 -9.69 18.40
C MET A 394 -4.00 -9.28 19.01
N ASP A 395 -4.53 -8.14 18.59
CA ASP A 395 -5.79 -7.58 19.12
C ASP A 395 -6.99 -8.52 18.87
N ILE A 396 -7.11 -9.09 17.66
CA ILE A 396 -8.21 -10.00 17.30
C ILE A 396 -8.13 -11.32 18.07
N LEU A 397 -6.95 -11.78 18.38
CA LEU A 397 -6.77 -13.02 19.16
C LEU A 397 -6.86 -12.80 20.68
N GLY A 398 -7.05 -11.56 21.13
CA GLY A 398 -7.24 -11.18 22.54
C GLY A 398 -5.99 -11.43 23.39
N LYS A 399 -4.81 -11.21 22.87
CA LYS A 399 -3.55 -11.50 23.55
C LYS A 399 -2.72 -10.24 23.78
#